data_e984468c6ccff70463132d48a6b5da1c
#
_entry.id   e984468c6ccff70463132d48a6b5da1c
#
_cell.length_a   1.000
_cell.length_b   1.000
_cell.length_c   1.000
_cell.angle_alpha   90.00
_cell.angle_beta   90.00
_cell.angle_gamma   90.00
#
_symmetry.space_group_name_H-M   'P 1'
#
loop_
_entity.id
_entity.type
_entity.pdbx_description
1 polymer ?
#
loop_
_entity_poly.entity_id
_entity_poly.type
_entity_poly.pdbx_seq_one_letter_code
_entity_poly.pdbx_strand_id
1 'polypeptide(L)'
;MRSAESKRLDMLHGPIWSKLPQFALPVAATAILEQLFNASDIAVVGNFTGADKTIAVAAVGANSALIALIVNLFIGIALGANVVIANAVGRGDREAVQKAVHTSIVFSLLGGIVVAVLGELAAAALLRTLHVPDDVFPQALLYLRIYLMGMPVILLYNFEAAIFRSVGETRVPLVALAMSGVLNVLLNLFFVAVLHMTVNGVAIATVMANAFSSALLFRRLLRSGKDIRLEPRKLRMDGRSLWMILRIGLPAGLQSAVFAISNIVIQSAINSLGKVVMAASSAACNIEVFAYDVMNSYNQACTTFVGQNYGAGQIRRCRKTLYLCLIEDAVSLGATIALVLLTGRFLLSIFNNDPQVVALGYDRLKIVFFAYIFSLLYEVMSGYLRGFGISLVPAALTALGVCGIRIAWIHFVFPQHPTLQTIMTSYPVSLSATALMIFIALLCYRPARKHAAMEREPAPAGK
;
A
#
# COMPACT_ATOMS: atom_id res chain seq x y z
N MET A 1 -2.85 -29.71 25.13
CA MET A 1 -3.20 -28.50 24.36
C MET A 1 -2.37 -28.48 23.06
N ARG A 2 -2.92 -28.98 21.96
CA ARG A 2 -2.31 -28.89 20.63
C ARG A 2 -2.26 -27.41 20.28
N SER A 3 -1.07 -26.85 20.13
CA SER A 3 -0.85 -25.50 19.67
C SER A 3 -1.59 -25.31 18.35
N ALA A 4 -2.44 -24.29 18.26
CA ALA A 4 -2.96 -23.81 17.00
C ALA A 4 -1.78 -23.27 16.17
N GLU A 5 -1.07 -24.15 15.49
CA GLU A 5 -0.25 -23.76 14.34
C GLU A 5 -1.22 -23.09 13.38
N SER A 6 -1.15 -21.78 13.29
CA SER A 6 -1.78 -21.02 12.24
C SER A 6 -1.40 -21.72 10.94
N LYS A 7 -2.38 -22.25 10.21
CA LYS A 7 -2.13 -22.98 8.97
C LYS A 7 -1.47 -22.03 7.99
N ARG A 8 -0.13 -22.07 7.91
CA ARG A 8 0.61 -21.38 6.85
C ARG A 8 0.07 -21.81 5.51
N LEU A 9 -0.15 -20.87 4.62
CA LEU A 9 -0.56 -21.16 3.27
C LEU A 9 0.62 -21.75 2.51
N ASP A 10 0.55 -23.03 2.16
CA ASP A 10 1.59 -23.69 1.35
C ASP A 10 1.50 -23.18 -0.10
N MET A 11 2.44 -22.32 -0.49
CA MET A 11 2.48 -21.72 -1.82
C MET A 11 3.25 -22.58 -2.84
N LEU A 12 4.01 -23.57 -2.38
CA LEU A 12 4.87 -24.40 -3.21
C LEU A 12 4.16 -25.62 -3.77
N HIS A 13 3.15 -26.16 -3.08
CA HIS A 13 2.47 -27.39 -3.47
C HIS A 13 0.96 -27.20 -3.63
N GLY A 14 0.30 -28.12 -4.29
CA GLY A 14 -1.16 -28.14 -4.48
C GLY A 14 -1.70 -27.05 -5.43
N PRO A 15 -3.03 -26.88 -5.50
CA PRO A 15 -3.67 -25.96 -6.44
C PRO A 15 -3.44 -24.50 -6.09
N ILE A 16 -2.98 -23.69 -7.05
CA ILE A 16 -2.72 -22.26 -6.86
C ILE A 16 -4.04 -21.48 -6.78
N TRP A 17 -4.98 -21.78 -7.67
CA TRP A 17 -6.25 -21.07 -7.82
C TRP A 17 -7.07 -20.96 -6.52
N SER A 18 -7.06 -21.98 -5.67
CA SER A 18 -7.78 -21.93 -4.39
C SER A 18 -7.01 -21.21 -3.29
N LYS A 19 -5.69 -21.02 -3.47
CA LYS A 19 -4.80 -20.42 -2.48
C LYS A 19 -4.60 -18.92 -2.67
N LEU A 20 -4.69 -18.44 -3.91
CA LEU A 20 -4.58 -17.02 -4.22
C LEU A 20 -5.64 -16.17 -3.50
N PRO A 21 -6.96 -16.50 -3.54
CA PRO A 21 -7.95 -15.76 -2.79
C PRO A 21 -7.74 -15.84 -1.27
N GLN A 22 -7.28 -16.99 -0.76
CA GLN A 22 -6.97 -17.16 0.67
C GLN A 22 -5.84 -16.22 1.13
N PHE A 23 -4.96 -15.83 0.23
CA PHE A 23 -3.92 -14.83 0.48
C PHE A 23 -4.44 -13.42 0.23
N ALA A 24 -5.05 -13.17 -0.93
CA ALA A 24 -5.44 -11.84 -1.38
C ALA A 24 -6.56 -11.23 -0.54
N LEU A 25 -7.61 -11.99 -0.20
CA LEU A 25 -8.75 -11.46 0.55
C LEU A 25 -8.38 -10.90 1.94
N PRO A 26 -7.54 -11.57 2.77
CA PRO A 26 -7.09 -10.95 4.02
C PRO A 26 -6.23 -9.71 3.81
N VAL A 27 -5.45 -9.64 2.73
CA VAL A 27 -4.65 -8.45 2.39
C VAL A 27 -5.55 -7.28 1.99
N ALA A 28 -6.55 -7.53 1.13
CA ALA A 28 -7.56 -6.54 0.76
C ALA A 28 -8.34 -6.05 2.00
N ALA A 29 -8.78 -6.99 2.85
CA ALA A 29 -9.48 -6.65 4.09
C ALA A 29 -8.60 -5.78 5.03
N THR A 30 -7.29 -6.02 5.09
CA THR A 30 -6.35 -5.18 5.85
C THR A 30 -6.35 -3.75 5.31
N ALA A 31 -6.20 -3.57 4.00
CA ALA A 31 -6.18 -2.24 3.38
C ALA A 31 -7.51 -1.50 3.55
N ILE A 32 -8.64 -2.19 3.34
CA ILE A 32 -9.98 -1.63 3.57
C ILE A 32 -10.18 -1.19 5.02
N LEU A 33 -9.73 -2.00 5.99
CA LEU A 33 -9.80 -1.62 7.41
C LEU A 33 -8.94 -0.39 7.72
N GLU A 34 -7.75 -0.27 7.13
CA GLU A 34 -6.91 0.93 7.27
C GLU A 34 -7.65 2.19 6.79
N GLN A 35 -8.36 2.11 5.65
CA GLN A 35 -9.16 3.23 5.15
C GLN A 35 -10.32 3.58 6.08
N LEU A 36 -11.01 2.56 6.61
CA LEU A 36 -12.12 2.78 7.55
C LEU A 36 -11.65 3.42 8.87
N PHE A 37 -10.47 3.04 9.36
CA PHE A 37 -9.90 3.65 10.57
C PHE A 37 -9.48 5.10 10.34
N ASN A 38 -8.85 5.41 9.21
CA ASN A 38 -8.54 6.78 8.82
C ASN A 38 -9.81 7.65 8.70
N ALA A 39 -10.88 7.10 8.12
CA ALA A 39 -12.17 7.79 8.05
C ALA A 39 -12.80 8.00 9.44
N SER A 40 -12.65 7.02 10.34
CA SER A 40 -13.11 7.13 11.73
C SER A 40 -12.38 8.22 12.50
N ASP A 41 -11.05 8.35 12.32
CA ASP A 41 -10.25 9.40 12.93
C ASP A 41 -10.79 10.80 12.55
N ILE A 42 -11.04 11.02 11.25
CA ILE A 42 -11.61 12.28 10.75
C ILE A 42 -13.02 12.50 11.28
N ALA A 43 -13.85 11.45 11.33
CA ALA A 43 -15.21 11.54 11.84
C ALA A 43 -15.27 11.90 13.33
N VAL A 44 -14.38 11.34 14.15
CA VAL A 44 -14.30 11.67 15.58
C VAL A 44 -13.88 13.12 15.77
N VAL A 45 -12.84 13.58 15.07
CA VAL A 45 -12.42 14.99 15.11
C VAL A 45 -13.55 15.91 14.67
N GLY A 46 -14.22 15.60 13.56
CA GLY A 46 -15.28 16.45 13.01
C GLY A 46 -16.55 16.55 13.87
N ASN A 47 -16.82 15.55 14.72
CA ASN A 47 -18.05 15.52 15.52
C ASN A 47 -17.85 15.91 17.00
N PHE A 48 -16.67 15.70 17.56
CA PHE A 48 -16.46 15.82 19.02
C PHE A 48 -15.52 16.95 19.45
N THR A 49 -14.87 17.70 18.53
CA THR A 49 -13.97 18.82 18.87
C THR A 49 -14.68 20.18 19.05
N GLY A 50 -16.00 20.20 19.05
CA GLY A 50 -16.80 21.41 19.37
C GLY A 50 -16.59 22.57 18.38
N ALA A 51 -16.25 23.75 18.91
CA ALA A 51 -16.06 24.97 18.10
C ALA A 51 -14.86 24.88 17.14
N ASP A 52 -13.84 24.10 17.48
CA ASP A 52 -12.59 23.99 16.71
C ASP A 52 -12.64 22.90 15.62
N LYS A 53 -13.81 22.26 15.40
CA LYS A 53 -13.94 21.14 14.49
C LYS A 53 -13.40 21.40 13.08
N THR A 54 -13.65 22.57 12.52
CA THR A 54 -13.18 22.92 11.17
C THR A 54 -11.66 23.01 11.11
N ILE A 55 -11.05 23.67 12.11
CA ILE A 55 -9.59 23.80 12.24
C ILE A 55 -8.96 22.43 12.48
N ALA A 56 -9.54 21.61 13.34
CA ALA A 56 -9.04 20.29 13.67
C ALA A 56 -9.10 19.32 12.47
N VAL A 57 -10.21 19.30 11.72
CA VAL A 57 -10.32 18.49 10.49
C VAL A 57 -9.34 18.98 9.42
N ALA A 58 -9.20 20.30 9.25
CA ALA A 58 -8.23 20.89 8.34
C ALA A 58 -6.78 20.53 8.73
N ALA A 59 -6.46 20.53 10.02
CA ALA A 59 -5.14 20.17 10.53
C ALA A 59 -4.79 18.69 10.24
N VAL A 60 -5.72 17.76 10.46
CA VAL A 60 -5.53 16.34 10.11
C VAL A 60 -5.37 16.18 8.60
N GLY A 61 -6.24 16.84 7.82
CA GLY A 61 -6.22 16.79 6.35
C GLY A 61 -4.92 17.33 5.75
N ALA A 62 -4.40 18.45 6.27
CA ALA A 62 -3.14 19.05 5.81
C ALA A 62 -1.93 18.12 5.94
N ASN A 63 -1.94 17.25 6.94
CA ASN A 63 -0.86 16.29 7.20
C ASN A 63 -0.97 15.00 6.36
N SER A 64 -2.15 14.67 5.87
CA SER A 64 -2.43 13.36 5.25
C SER A 64 -1.51 13.05 4.06
N ALA A 65 -1.26 14.04 3.19
CA ALA A 65 -0.39 13.85 2.02
C ALA A 65 1.07 13.60 2.40
N LEU A 66 1.57 14.34 3.40
CA LEU A 66 2.95 14.20 3.88
C LEU A 66 3.17 12.85 4.58
N ILE A 67 2.24 12.48 5.45
CA ILE A 67 2.26 11.20 6.16
C ILE A 67 2.17 10.05 5.15
N ALA A 68 1.24 10.13 4.19
CA ALA A 68 1.10 9.12 3.15
C ALA A 68 2.38 8.97 2.30
N LEU A 69 3.05 10.07 1.96
CA LEU A 69 4.30 10.05 1.21
C LEU A 69 5.38 9.24 1.96
N ILE A 70 5.57 9.54 3.25
CA ILE A 70 6.58 8.88 4.09
C ILE A 70 6.22 7.40 4.29
N VAL A 71 4.99 7.12 4.72
CA VAL A 71 4.55 5.74 5.01
C VAL A 71 4.59 4.88 3.75
N ASN A 72 4.10 5.37 2.61
CA ASN A 72 4.10 4.62 1.35
C ASN A 72 5.51 4.32 0.82
N LEU A 73 6.48 5.23 1.04
CA LEU A 73 7.89 4.96 0.72
C LEU A 73 8.38 3.72 1.48
N PHE A 74 8.11 3.64 2.77
CA PHE A 74 8.53 2.52 3.61
C PHE A 74 7.70 1.25 3.39
N ILE A 75 6.42 1.34 3.04
CA ILE A 75 5.60 0.21 2.58
C ILE A 75 6.24 -0.43 1.34
N GLY A 76 6.72 0.39 0.39
CA GLY A 76 7.48 -0.10 -0.76
C GLY A 76 8.77 -0.81 -0.36
N ILE A 77 9.50 -0.29 0.63
CA ILE A 77 10.72 -0.96 1.14
C ILE A 77 10.35 -2.27 1.87
N ALA A 78 9.27 -2.30 2.63
CA ALA A 78 8.75 -3.50 3.27
C ALA A 78 8.34 -4.58 2.25
N LEU A 79 7.82 -4.18 1.08
CA LEU A 79 7.60 -5.10 -0.04
C LEU A 79 8.90 -5.75 -0.51
N GLY A 80 10.03 -5.01 -0.52
CA GLY A 80 11.35 -5.57 -0.77
C GLY A 80 11.73 -6.66 0.24
N ALA A 81 11.48 -6.43 1.53
CA ALA A 81 11.68 -7.43 2.58
C ALA A 81 10.81 -8.68 2.35
N ASN A 82 9.53 -8.49 1.98
CA ASN A 82 8.63 -9.60 1.62
C ASN A 82 9.24 -10.46 0.51
N VAL A 83 9.71 -9.88 -0.58
CA VAL A 83 10.27 -10.61 -1.73
C VAL A 83 11.54 -11.36 -1.33
N VAL A 84 12.47 -10.72 -0.62
CA VAL A 84 13.73 -11.33 -0.19
C VAL A 84 13.48 -12.53 0.72
N ILE A 85 12.58 -12.38 1.71
CA ILE A 85 12.22 -13.46 2.63
C ILE A 85 11.47 -14.57 1.89
N ALA A 86 10.50 -14.24 1.03
CA ALA A 86 9.75 -15.22 0.24
C ALA A 86 10.69 -16.06 -0.64
N ASN A 87 11.66 -15.44 -1.30
CA ASN A 87 12.69 -16.14 -2.08
C ASN A 87 13.54 -17.08 -1.21
N ALA A 88 13.97 -16.63 -0.04
CA ALA A 88 14.77 -17.44 0.88
C ALA A 88 13.96 -18.62 1.45
N VAL A 89 12.68 -18.40 1.78
CA VAL A 89 11.75 -19.46 2.20
C VAL A 89 11.57 -20.50 1.08
N GLY A 90 11.40 -20.04 -0.17
CA GLY A 90 11.31 -20.93 -1.33
C GLY A 90 12.54 -21.82 -1.52
N ARG A 91 13.73 -21.27 -1.31
CA ARG A 91 15.01 -22.04 -1.34
C ARG A 91 15.20 -22.99 -0.15
N GLY A 92 14.39 -22.87 0.89
CA GLY A 92 14.60 -23.60 2.13
C GLY A 92 15.82 -23.12 2.94
N ASP A 93 16.34 -21.93 2.61
CA ASP A 93 17.52 -21.32 3.24
C ASP A 93 17.13 -20.58 4.52
N ARG A 94 17.12 -21.32 5.61
CA ARG A 94 16.72 -20.79 6.94
C ARG A 94 17.65 -19.68 7.43
N GLU A 95 18.94 -19.76 7.12
CA GLU A 95 19.89 -18.73 7.55
C GLU A 95 19.62 -17.41 6.84
N ALA A 96 19.38 -17.45 5.53
CA ALA A 96 18.99 -16.26 4.77
C ALA A 96 17.66 -15.68 5.23
N VAL A 97 16.65 -16.53 5.55
CA VAL A 97 15.38 -16.07 6.13
C VAL A 97 15.63 -15.36 7.45
N GLN A 98 16.38 -15.94 8.37
CA GLN A 98 16.69 -15.33 9.66
C GLN A 98 17.43 -13.99 9.51
N LYS A 99 18.45 -13.92 8.66
CA LYS A 99 19.19 -12.68 8.36
C LYS A 99 18.26 -11.61 7.83
N ALA A 100 17.39 -11.94 6.86
CA ALA A 100 16.44 -10.98 6.27
C ALA A 100 15.39 -10.52 7.27
N VAL A 101 14.83 -11.40 8.10
CA VAL A 101 13.88 -11.06 9.17
C VAL A 101 14.51 -10.10 10.19
N HIS A 102 15.68 -10.45 10.75
CA HIS A 102 16.37 -9.60 11.72
C HIS A 102 16.74 -8.24 11.13
N THR A 103 17.26 -8.22 9.88
CA THR A 103 17.59 -6.98 9.14
C THR A 103 16.35 -6.12 8.96
N SER A 104 15.20 -6.71 8.60
CA SER A 104 13.95 -5.98 8.42
C SER A 104 13.47 -5.29 9.69
N ILE A 105 13.54 -5.98 10.83
CA ILE A 105 13.14 -5.42 12.14
C ILE A 105 14.10 -4.31 12.56
N VAL A 106 15.41 -4.52 12.47
CA VAL A 106 16.40 -3.49 12.84
C VAL A 106 16.28 -2.27 11.91
N PHE A 107 16.14 -2.50 10.60
CA PHE A 107 15.98 -1.42 9.63
C PHE A 107 14.71 -0.60 9.84
N SER A 108 13.58 -1.26 10.16
CA SER A 108 12.31 -0.54 10.41
C SER A 108 12.38 0.34 11.64
N LEU A 109 13.00 -0.15 12.72
CA LEU A 109 13.19 0.64 13.95
C LEU A 109 14.15 1.82 13.72
N LEU A 110 15.34 1.57 13.16
CA LEU A 110 16.32 2.62 12.89
C LEU A 110 15.79 3.63 11.86
N GLY A 111 15.17 3.15 10.78
CA GLY A 111 14.53 3.99 9.78
C GLY A 111 13.43 4.85 10.38
N GLY A 112 12.60 4.26 11.24
CA GLY A 112 11.55 4.99 11.98
C GLY A 112 12.11 6.08 12.90
N ILE A 113 13.19 5.78 13.63
CA ILE A 113 13.88 6.78 14.47
C ILE A 113 14.46 7.90 13.61
N VAL A 114 15.12 7.56 12.49
CA VAL A 114 15.67 8.56 11.57
C VAL A 114 14.57 9.46 11.02
N VAL A 115 13.44 8.87 10.58
CA VAL A 115 12.27 9.64 10.11
C VAL A 115 11.69 10.51 11.22
N ALA A 116 11.58 10.00 12.44
CA ALA A 116 11.09 10.78 13.58
C ALA A 116 11.98 11.98 13.84
N VAL A 117 13.31 11.80 13.92
CA VAL A 117 14.27 12.87 14.21
C VAL A 117 14.31 13.90 13.07
N LEU A 118 14.52 13.44 11.83
CA LEU A 118 14.59 14.36 10.68
C LEU A 118 13.25 15.02 10.40
N GLY A 119 12.16 14.29 10.57
CA GLY A 119 10.81 14.80 10.40
C GLY A 119 10.46 15.85 11.44
N GLU A 120 10.84 15.65 12.72
CA GLU A 120 10.63 16.62 13.79
C GLU A 120 11.38 17.94 13.51
N LEU A 121 12.62 17.85 13.01
CA LEU A 121 13.42 19.03 12.64
C LEU A 121 12.81 19.75 11.41
N ALA A 122 12.23 19.01 10.48
CA ALA A 122 11.69 19.55 9.23
C ALA A 122 10.19 19.88 9.31
N ALA A 123 9.45 19.42 10.33
CA ALA A 123 7.98 19.49 10.39
C ALA A 123 7.42 20.88 10.13
N ALA A 124 7.94 21.91 10.82
CA ALA A 124 7.48 23.28 10.64
C ALA A 124 7.77 23.84 9.23
N ALA A 125 8.95 23.54 8.68
CA ALA A 125 9.32 23.97 7.33
C ALA A 125 8.46 23.29 6.27
N LEU A 126 8.18 21.99 6.41
CA LEU A 126 7.34 21.22 5.51
C LEU A 126 5.90 21.77 5.48
N LEU A 127 5.30 22.04 6.62
CA LEU A 127 3.94 22.60 6.68
C LEU A 127 3.86 24.02 6.11
N ARG A 128 4.90 24.85 6.31
CA ARG A 128 4.98 26.18 5.67
C ARG A 128 5.07 26.06 4.14
N THR A 129 5.85 25.12 3.64
CA THR A 129 5.96 24.85 2.19
C THR A 129 4.61 24.37 1.60
N LEU A 130 3.78 23.71 2.38
CA LEU A 130 2.43 23.30 2.01
C LEU A 130 1.40 24.44 2.11
N HIS A 131 1.83 25.67 2.50
CA HIS A 131 0.99 26.85 2.67
C HIS A 131 -0.20 26.59 3.60
N VAL A 132 0.02 25.89 4.70
CA VAL A 132 -1.02 25.66 5.72
C VAL A 132 -1.39 27.02 6.36
N PRO A 133 -2.69 27.39 6.44
CA PRO A 133 -3.14 28.64 7.02
C PRO A 133 -2.66 28.82 8.48
N ASP A 134 -2.40 30.07 8.88
CA ASP A 134 -1.82 30.39 10.19
C ASP A 134 -2.70 29.99 11.37
N ASP A 135 -4.02 29.97 11.20
CA ASP A 135 -5.00 29.53 12.19
C ASP A 135 -5.01 27.99 12.36
N VAL A 136 -4.68 27.23 11.32
CA VAL A 136 -4.60 25.78 11.33
C VAL A 136 -3.20 25.28 11.74
N PHE A 137 -2.16 26.07 11.44
CA PHE A 137 -0.75 25.68 11.57
C PHE A 137 -0.38 25.10 12.95
N PRO A 138 -0.76 25.70 14.11
CA PRO A 138 -0.38 25.15 15.41
C PRO A 138 -0.90 23.74 15.65
N GLN A 139 -2.17 23.47 15.28
CA GLN A 139 -2.78 22.14 15.42
C GLN A 139 -2.20 21.14 14.43
N ALA A 140 -1.96 21.56 13.17
CA ALA A 140 -1.33 20.72 12.17
C ALA A 140 0.11 20.33 12.58
N LEU A 141 0.88 21.26 13.11
CA LEU A 141 2.24 20.99 13.58
C LEU A 141 2.24 20.03 14.77
N LEU A 142 1.35 20.23 15.75
CA LEU A 142 1.23 19.34 16.90
C LEU A 142 0.86 17.92 16.48
N TYR A 143 -0.12 17.78 15.58
CA TYR A 143 -0.53 16.48 15.03
C TYR A 143 0.65 15.78 14.34
N LEU A 144 1.35 16.50 13.45
CA LEU A 144 2.48 15.96 12.70
C LEU A 144 3.60 15.47 13.60
N ARG A 145 3.97 16.27 14.62
CA ARG A 145 5.02 15.92 15.57
C ARG A 145 4.71 14.63 16.34
N ILE A 146 3.49 14.53 16.89
CA ILE A 146 3.07 13.31 17.60
C ILE A 146 3.10 12.11 16.67
N TYR A 147 2.63 12.27 15.43
CA TYR A 147 2.64 11.20 14.44
C TYR A 147 4.05 10.76 14.05
N LEU A 148 4.97 11.72 13.85
CA LEU A 148 6.37 11.46 13.53
C LEU A 148 7.09 10.73 14.68
N MET A 149 6.82 11.08 15.94
CA MET A 149 7.33 10.33 17.09
C MET A 149 6.84 8.87 17.11
N GLY A 150 5.67 8.59 16.54
CA GLY A 150 5.12 7.26 16.36
C GLY A 150 5.72 6.45 15.19
N MET A 151 6.51 7.07 14.30
CA MET A 151 7.05 6.40 13.10
C MET A 151 7.80 5.09 13.38
N PRO A 152 8.62 4.96 14.44
CA PRO A 152 9.29 3.70 14.72
C PRO A 152 8.32 2.51 14.84
N VAL A 153 7.19 2.68 15.51
CA VAL A 153 6.19 1.61 15.68
C VAL A 153 5.31 1.41 14.46
N ILE A 154 4.99 2.48 13.73
CA ILE A 154 4.22 2.43 12.48
C ILE A 154 5.01 1.68 11.40
N LEU A 155 6.29 2.00 11.24
CA LEU A 155 7.14 1.30 10.28
C LEU A 155 7.41 -0.13 10.70
N LEU A 156 7.61 -0.39 12.00
CA LEU A 156 7.78 -1.73 12.53
C LEU A 156 6.59 -2.62 12.17
N TYR A 157 5.36 -2.16 12.38
CA TYR A 157 4.14 -2.87 11.99
C TYR A 157 4.15 -3.25 10.50
N ASN A 158 4.50 -2.31 9.61
CA ASN A 158 4.51 -2.56 8.17
C ASN A 158 5.53 -3.65 7.77
N PHE A 159 6.72 -3.63 8.36
CA PHE A 159 7.74 -4.66 8.10
C PHE A 159 7.36 -6.01 8.71
N GLU A 160 6.80 -6.04 9.91
CA GLU A 160 6.27 -7.26 10.53
C GLU A 160 5.15 -7.88 9.67
N ALA A 161 4.22 -7.07 9.20
CA ALA A 161 3.16 -7.52 8.28
C ALA A 161 3.76 -8.10 6.98
N ALA A 162 4.80 -7.47 6.42
CA ALA A 162 5.51 -7.98 5.24
C ALA A 162 6.21 -9.33 5.52
N ILE A 163 6.81 -9.52 6.70
CA ILE A 163 7.41 -10.80 7.12
C ILE A 163 6.33 -11.89 7.19
N PHE A 164 5.18 -11.65 7.80
CA PHE A 164 4.09 -12.63 7.84
C PHE A 164 3.53 -12.93 6.44
N ARG A 165 3.35 -11.92 5.60
CA ARG A 165 2.90 -12.09 4.21
C ARG A 165 3.88 -12.96 3.41
N SER A 166 5.19 -12.79 3.60
CA SER A 166 6.22 -13.55 2.87
C SER A 166 6.15 -15.06 3.08
N VAL A 167 5.59 -15.51 4.20
CA VAL A 167 5.39 -16.93 4.54
C VAL A 167 3.93 -17.38 4.38
N GLY A 168 3.05 -16.53 3.86
CA GLY A 168 1.64 -16.85 3.61
C GLY A 168 0.71 -16.72 4.81
N GLU A 169 1.14 -16.10 5.89
CA GLU A 169 0.31 -15.84 7.08
C GLU A 169 -0.39 -14.48 7.02
N THR A 170 -1.23 -14.23 6.02
CA THR A 170 -1.89 -12.93 5.80
C THR A 170 -2.99 -12.61 6.82
N ARG A 171 -3.56 -13.64 7.47
CA ARG A 171 -4.57 -13.46 8.52
C ARG A 171 -4.02 -12.86 9.81
N VAL A 172 -2.72 -13.08 10.09
CA VAL A 172 -2.10 -12.59 11.33
C VAL A 172 -2.03 -11.07 11.37
N PRO A 173 -1.52 -10.37 10.33
CA PRO A 173 -1.60 -8.91 10.26
C PRO A 173 -3.03 -8.37 10.26
N LEU A 174 -3.96 -9.03 9.55
CA LEU A 174 -5.38 -8.62 9.51
C LEU A 174 -6.00 -8.62 10.91
N VAL A 175 -5.82 -9.69 11.69
CA VAL A 175 -6.38 -9.78 13.05
C VAL A 175 -5.73 -8.75 13.97
N ALA A 176 -4.41 -8.56 13.89
CA ALA A 176 -3.72 -7.54 14.67
C ALA A 176 -4.24 -6.15 14.36
N LEU A 177 -4.44 -5.82 13.08
CA LEU A 177 -4.99 -4.54 12.65
C LEU A 177 -6.44 -4.37 13.09
N ALA A 178 -7.29 -5.39 12.93
CA ALA A 178 -8.69 -5.32 13.36
C ALA A 178 -8.81 -5.03 14.87
N MET A 179 -7.99 -5.70 15.69
CA MET A 179 -7.96 -5.44 17.13
C MET A 179 -7.45 -4.02 17.46
N SER A 180 -6.39 -3.59 16.77
CA SER A 180 -5.84 -2.24 16.99
C SER A 180 -6.77 -1.14 16.50
N GLY A 181 -7.54 -1.39 15.44
CA GLY A 181 -8.51 -0.43 14.94
C GLY A 181 -9.70 -0.24 15.88
N VAL A 182 -10.21 -1.31 16.48
CA VAL A 182 -11.20 -1.18 17.55
C VAL A 182 -10.63 -0.37 18.73
N LEU A 183 -9.39 -0.66 19.12
CA LEU A 183 -8.68 0.10 20.16
C LEU A 183 -8.50 1.57 19.76
N ASN A 184 -8.15 1.85 18.50
CA ASN A 184 -8.01 3.22 17.98
C ASN A 184 -9.31 4.01 18.13
N VAL A 185 -10.45 3.44 17.69
CA VAL A 185 -11.76 4.10 17.83
C VAL A 185 -12.10 4.37 19.31
N LEU A 186 -11.86 3.41 20.19
CA LEU A 186 -12.11 3.58 21.62
C LEU A 186 -11.21 4.66 22.24
N LEU A 187 -9.92 4.68 21.88
CA LEU A 187 -8.97 5.70 22.34
C LEU A 187 -9.31 7.08 21.77
N ASN A 188 -9.71 7.18 20.50
CA ASN A 188 -10.17 8.43 19.91
C ASN A 188 -11.36 9.01 20.67
N LEU A 189 -12.37 8.20 20.93
CA LEU A 189 -13.52 8.63 21.73
C LEU A 189 -13.11 9.03 23.15
N PHE A 190 -12.24 8.26 23.79
CA PHE A 190 -11.75 8.57 25.13
C PHE A 190 -10.98 9.90 25.17
N PHE A 191 -9.99 10.09 24.28
CA PHE A 191 -9.18 11.31 24.29
C PHE A 191 -9.98 12.54 23.82
N VAL A 192 -10.81 12.40 22.80
CA VAL A 192 -11.51 13.56 22.22
C VAL A 192 -12.82 13.86 22.95
N ALA A 193 -13.67 12.84 23.19
CA ALA A 193 -14.99 13.07 23.78
C ALA A 193 -14.96 13.16 25.31
N VAL A 194 -14.06 12.41 25.99
CA VAL A 194 -14.00 12.39 27.46
C VAL A 194 -12.95 13.37 28.00
N LEU A 195 -11.74 13.37 27.43
CA LEU A 195 -10.65 14.26 27.88
C LEU A 195 -10.64 15.62 27.15
N HIS A 196 -11.57 15.84 26.22
CA HIS A 196 -11.70 17.08 25.44
C HIS A 196 -10.40 17.50 24.71
N MET A 197 -9.58 16.51 24.33
CA MET A 197 -8.42 16.73 23.49
C MET A 197 -8.89 16.97 22.02
N THR A 198 -8.05 17.67 21.24
CA THR A 198 -8.33 17.94 19.82
C THR A 198 -7.55 16.96 18.93
N VAL A 199 -6.81 17.47 17.96
CA VAL A 199 -5.98 16.66 17.02
C VAL A 199 -4.90 15.84 17.72
N ASN A 200 -4.37 16.32 18.85
CA ASN A 200 -3.38 15.60 19.65
C ASN A 200 -3.94 14.29 20.21
N GLY A 201 -5.21 14.27 20.62
CA GLY A 201 -5.87 13.06 21.11
C GLY A 201 -5.92 11.97 20.03
N VAL A 202 -6.29 12.35 18.82
CA VAL A 202 -6.36 11.42 17.67
C VAL A 202 -4.97 10.94 17.26
N ALA A 203 -3.98 11.84 17.20
CA ALA A 203 -2.61 11.44 16.87
C ALA A 203 -2.04 10.44 17.90
N ILE A 204 -2.25 10.67 19.19
CA ILE A 204 -1.83 9.76 20.26
C ILE A 204 -2.57 8.41 20.12
N ALA A 205 -3.88 8.42 19.91
CA ALA A 205 -4.67 7.20 19.72
C ALA A 205 -4.16 6.35 18.55
N THR A 206 -3.86 7.00 17.43
CA THR A 206 -3.33 6.33 16.23
C THR A 206 -1.95 5.73 16.49
N VAL A 207 -1.05 6.45 17.16
CA VAL A 207 0.28 5.91 17.54
C VAL A 207 0.15 4.75 18.51
N MET A 208 -0.71 4.86 19.54
CA MET A 208 -0.95 3.78 20.51
C MET A 208 -1.55 2.54 19.87
N ALA A 209 -2.50 2.70 18.95
CA ALA A 209 -3.09 1.60 18.20
C ALA A 209 -2.05 0.87 17.31
N ASN A 210 -1.19 1.64 16.61
CA ASN A 210 -0.09 1.06 15.84
C ASN A 210 0.94 0.36 16.74
N ALA A 211 1.27 0.92 17.90
CA ALA A 211 2.14 0.27 18.88
C ALA A 211 1.54 -1.05 19.39
N PHE A 212 0.23 -1.09 19.61
CA PHE A 212 -0.47 -2.31 20.02
C PHE A 212 -0.45 -3.38 18.92
N SER A 213 -0.77 -3.03 17.66
CA SER A 213 -0.72 -3.99 16.54
C SER A 213 0.69 -4.52 16.32
N SER A 214 1.71 -3.65 16.35
CA SER A 214 3.11 -4.05 16.25
C SER A 214 3.51 -4.95 17.43
N ALA A 215 3.14 -4.63 18.66
CA ALA A 215 3.43 -5.48 19.82
C ALA A 215 2.81 -6.89 19.70
N LEU A 216 1.59 -7.00 19.14
CA LEU A 216 0.95 -8.28 18.85
C LEU A 216 1.75 -9.09 17.81
N LEU A 217 2.15 -8.45 16.70
CA LEU A 217 2.94 -9.09 15.66
C LEU A 217 4.33 -9.47 16.16
N PHE A 218 5.00 -8.59 16.90
CA PHE A 218 6.30 -8.84 17.51
C PHE A 218 6.25 -10.05 18.44
N ARG A 219 5.26 -10.08 19.36
CA ARG A 219 5.03 -11.24 20.24
C ARG A 219 4.78 -12.53 19.44
N ARG A 220 4.08 -12.43 18.31
CA ARG A 220 3.84 -13.56 17.42
C ARG A 220 5.13 -14.02 16.75
N LEU A 221 5.99 -13.12 16.29
CA LEU A 221 7.31 -13.43 15.71
C LEU A 221 8.23 -14.13 16.72
N LEU A 222 8.25 -13.70 17.98
CA LEU A 222 9.01 -14.36 19.05
C LEU A 222 8.58 -15.81 19.28
N ARG A 223 7.30 -16.14 19.03
CA ARG A 223 6.67 -17.44 19.25
C ARG A 223 6.44 -18.23 17.97
N SER A 224 6.82 -17.68 16.82
CA SER A 224 6.66 -18.33 15.51
C SER A 224 7.54 -19.56 15.36
N GLY A 225 7.22 -20.41 14.37
CA GLY A 225 8.04 -21.56 14.02
C GLY A 225 9.48 -21.15 13.64
N LYS A 226 10.38 -22.11 13.58
CA LYS A 226 11.83 -21.89 13.46
C LYS A 226 12.26 -21.01 12.28
N ASP A 227 11.46 -20.91 11.19
CA ASP A 227 11.88 -20.23 9.98
C ASP A 227 11.93 -18.70 10.13
N ILE A 228 10.84 -18.07 10.65
CA ILE A 228 10.73 -16.61 10.83
C ILE A 228 10.82 -16.18 12.30
N ARG A 229 11.24 -17.07 13.20
CA ARG A 229 11.33 -16.77 14.63
C ARG A 229 12.33 -15.64 14.87
N LEU A 230 11.86 -14.59 15.52
CA LEU A 230 12.72 -13.50 15.96
C LEU A 230 13.47 -13.92 17.24
N GLU A 231 14.81 -13.84 17.19
CA GLU A 231 15.68 -14.08 18.34
C GLU A 231 16.32 -12.75 18.77
N PRO A 232 15.84 -12.08 19.84
CA PRO A 232 16.31 -10.74 20.22
C PRO A 232 17.84 -10.67 20.45
N ARG A 233 18.43 -11.77 20.94
CA ARG A 233 19.88 -11.84 21.19
C ARG A 233 20.73 -11.88 19.89
N LYS A 234 20.11 -12.20 18.76
CA LYS A 234 20.75 -12.27 17.43
C LYS A 234 20.35 -11.12 16.51
N LEU A 235 19.67 -10.12 17.05
CA LEU A 235 19.29 -8.94 16.28
C LEU A 235 20.54 -8.23 15.77
N ARG A 236 20.72 -8.27 14.47
CA ARG A 236 21.78 -7.56 13.75
C ARG A 236 21.33 -7.27 12.34
N MET A 237 21.87 -6.20 11.77
CA MET A 237 21.62 -5.84 10.38
C MET A 237 22.69 -6.51 9.51
N ASP A 238 22.24 -7.37 8.58
CA ASP A 238 23.11 -8.02 7.59
C ASP A 238 23.12 -7.14 6.33
N GLY A 239 24.32 -6.63 5.97
CA GLY A 239 24.48 -5.69 4.87
C GLY A 239 24.04 -6.25 3.51
N ARG A 240 24.22 -7.56 3.28
CA ARG A 240 23.78 -8.21 2.04
C ARG A 240 22.25 -8.29 1.96
N SER A 241 21.61 -8.68 3.06
CA SER A 241 20.14 -8.72 3.14
C SER A 241 19.55 -7.32 2.99
N LEU A 242 20.13 -6.31 3.67
CA LEU A 242 19.70 -4.92 3.54
C LEU A 242 19.79 -4.43 2.10
N TRP A 243 20.92 -4.69 1.43
CA TRP A 243 21.11 -4.29 0.03
C TRP A 243 20.04 -4.92 -0.88
N MET A 244 19.75 -6.21 -0.70
CA MET A 244 18.71 -6.88 -1.49
C MET A 244 17.31 -6.29 -1.21
N ILE A 245 16.98 -6.02 0.05
CA ILE A 245 15.72 -5.39 0.45
C ILE A 245 15.58 -4.01 -0.19
N LEU A 246 16.61 -3.16 -0.09
CA LEU A 246 16.59 -1.82 -0.67
C LEU A 246 16.57 -1.83 -2.20
N ARG A 247 17.34 -2.72 -2.84
CA ARG A 247 17.36 -2.84 -4.30
C ARG A 247 15.97 -3.17 -4.90
N ILE A 248 15.16 -3.92 -4.16
CA ILE A 248 13.80 -4.28 -4.59
C ILE A 248 12.79 -3.26 -4.09
N GLY A 249 12.90 -2.86 -2.82
CA GLY A 249 11.88 -2.07 -2.15
C GLY A 249 11.97 -0.57 -2.43
N LEU A 250 13.17 0.00 -2.54
CA LEU A 250 13.33 1.43 -2.77
C LEU A 250 12.71 1.90 -4.10
N PRO A 251 12.90 1.19 -5.23
CA PRO A 251 12.18 1.56 -6.46
C PRO A 251 10.66 1.51 -6.31
N ALA A 252 10.12 0.50 -5.59
CA ALA A 252 8.68 0.40 -5.35
C ALA A 252 8.16 1.54 -4.45
N GLY A 253 8.93 1.93 -3.44
CA GLY A 253 8.60 3.06 -2.57
C GLY A 253 8.65 4.40 -3.31
N LEU A 254 9.68 4.63 -4.13
CA LEU A 254 9.79 5.82 -4.97
C LEU A 254 8.66 5.91 -6.00
N GLN A 255 8.24 4.78 -6.56
CA GLN A 255 7.05 4.72 -7.42
C GLN A 255 5.83 5.26 -6.70
N SER A 256 5.57 4.84 -5.46
CA SER A 256 4.45 5.31 -4.65
C SER A 256 4.53 6.82 -4.35
N ALA A 257 5.74 7.35 -4.12
CA ALA A 257 5.97 8.78 -3.94
C ALA A 257 5.64 9.58 -5.21
N VAL A 258 6.06 9.11 -6.38
CA VAL A 258 5.74 9.74 -7.67
C VAL A 258 4.24 9.69 -7.96
N PHE A 259 3.54 8.63 -7.58
CA PHE A 259 2.08 8.57 -7.63
C PHE A 259 1.41 9.66 -6.79
N ALA A 260 1.90 9.90 -5.58
CA ALA A 260 1.36 10.94 -4.71
C ALA A 260 1.50 12.33 -5.36
N ILE A 261 2.65 12.62 -5.97
CA ILE A 261 2.87 13.87 -6.72
C ILE A 261 1.90 13.99 -7.91
N SER A 262 1.74 12.94 -8.69
CA SER A 262 0.79 12.94 -9.82
C SER A 262 -0.64 13.21 -9.37
N ASN A 263 -1.06 12.62 -8.25
CA ASN A 263 -2.38 12.85 -7.68
C ASN A 263 -2.58 14.31 -7.22
N ILE A 264 -1.55 14.97 -6.69
CA ILE A 264 -1.60 16.39 -6.35
C ILE A 264 -1.83 17.27 -7.61
N VAL A 265 -1.14 16.97 -8.70
CA VAL A 265 -1.32 17.69 -9.98
C VAL A 265 -2.74 17.51 -10.51
N ILE A 266 -3.27 16.28 -10.50
CA ILE A 266 -4.64 15.99 -10.92
C ILE A 266 -5.64 16.71 -10.01
N GLN A 267 -5.44 16.69 -8.69
CA GLN A 267 -6.32 17.35 -7.73
C GLN A 267 -6.32 18.87 -7.92
N SER A 268 -5.17 19.48 -8.23
CA SER A 268 -5.08 20.89 -8.56
C SER A 268 -5.92 21.27 -9.80
N ALA A 269 -5.88 20.44 -10.85
CA ALA A 269 -6.72 20.61 -12.03
C ALA A 269 -8.22 20.44 -11.72
N ILE A 270 -8.58 19.46 -10.88
CA ILE A 270 -9.97 19.28 -10.43
C ILE A 270 -10.45 20.49 -9.64
N ASN A 271 -9.61 21.04 -8.76
CA ASN A 271 -9.94 22.19 -7.95
C ASN A 271 -10.23 23.44 -8.79
N SER A 272 -9.55 23.62 -9.94
CA SER A 272 -9.80 24.73 -10.85
C SER A 272 -11.19 24.70 -11.53
N LEU A 273 -11.86 23.54 -11.51
CA LEU A 273 -13.19 23.36 -12.10
C LEU A 273 -14.35 23.74 -11.16
N GLY A 274 -14.04 24.14 -9.92
CA GLY A 274 -15.03 24.63 -8.96
C GLY A 274 -15.55 23.60 -7.96
N LYS A 275 -16.34 24.11 -7.01
CA LYS A 275 -16.71 23.38 -5.78
C LYS A 275 -17.52 22.09 -6.03
N VAL A 276 -18.42 22.11 -7.01
CA VAL A 276 -19.27 20.95 -7.35
C VAL A 276 -18.42 19.80 -7.88
N VAL A 277 -17.49 20.11 -8.78
CA VAL A 277 -16.58 19.10 -9.36
C VAL A 277 -15.60 18.55 -8.30
N MET A 278 -15.10 19.43 -7.41
CA MET A 278 -14.27 19.02 -6.27
C MET A 278 -15.01 18.02 -5.36
N ALA A 279 -16.25 18.36 -4.98
CA ALA A 279 -17.06 17.49 -4.11
C ALA A 279 -17.37 16.15 -4.79
N ALA A 280 -17.75 16.16 -6.06
CA ALA A 280 -18.02 14.96 -6.85
C ALA A 280 -16.78 14.06 -6.96
N SER A 281 -15.63 14.67 -7.26
CA SER A 281 -14.37 13.96 -7.39
C SER A 281 -13.88 13.37 -6.08
N SER A 282 -14.00 14.09 -4.97
CA SER A 282 -13.64 13.62 -3.64
C SER A 282 -14.50 12.43 -3.20
N ALA A 283 -15.83 12.52 -3.37
CA ALA A 283 -16.75 11.43 -3.04
C ALA A 283 -16.43 10.16 -3.86
N ALA A 284 -16.21 10.32 -5.18
CA ALA A 284 -15.87 9.19 -6.05
C ALA A 284 -14.51 8.56 -5.68
N CYS A 285 -13.49 9.37 -5.35
CA CYS A 285 -12.17 8.89 -4.90
C CYS A 285 -12.26 7.97 -3.67
N ASN A 286 -13.09 8.32 -2.68
CA ASN A 286 -13.29 7.50 -1.49
C ASN A 286 -13.91 6.14 -1.81
N ILE A 287 -14.66 6.02 -2.91
CA ILE A 287 -15.24 4.77 -3.38
C ILE A 287 -14.24 3.98 -4.25
N GLU A 288 -13.50 4.68 -5.11
CA GLU A 288 -12.49 4.08 -6.00
C GLU A 288 -11.40 3.32 -5.25
N VAL A 289 -11.01 3.81 -4.06
CA VAL A 289 -9.92 3.23 -3.27
C VAL A 289 -10.21 1.78 -2.86
N PHE A 290 -11.47 1.41 -2.60
CA PHE A 290 -11.83 0.03 -2.24
C PHE A 290 -11.59 -0.96 -3.39
N ALA A 291 -11.91 -0.55 -4.63
CA ALA A 291 -11.63 -1.37 -5.81
C ALA A 291 -10.12 -1.48 -6.08
N TYR A 292 -9.38 -0.39 -5.85
CA TYR A 292 -7.93 -0.39 -5.94
C TYR A 292 -7.29 -1.33 -4.92
N ASP A 293 -7.76 -1.36 -3.67
CA ASP A 293 -7.23 -2.21 -2.61
C ASP A 293 -7.42 -3.71 -2.91
N VAL A 294 -8.56 -4.08 -3.52
CA VAL A 294 -8.79 -5.45 -4.00
C VAL A 294 -7.76 -5.82 -5.07
N MET A 295 -7.58 -4.99 -6.08
CA MET A 295 -6.62 -5.21 -7.16
C MET A 295 -5.18 -5.28 -6.63
N ASN A 296 -4.78 -4.36 -5.75
CA ASN A 296 -3.44 -4.34 -5.16
C ASN A 296 -3.16 -5.58 -4.30
N SER A 297 -4.18 -6.20 -3.71
CA SER A 297 -4.02 -7.43 -2.95
C SER A 297 -3.58 -8.61 -3.83
N TYR A 298 -4.06 -8.70 -5.07
CA TYR A 298 -3.62 -9.71 -6.05
C TYR A 298 -2.22 -9.42 -6.59
N ASN A 299 -1.83 -8.16 -6.76
CA ASN A 299 -0.43 -7.77 -7.02
C ASN A 299 0.51 -8.30 -5.93
N GLN A 300 0.16 -8.10 -4.65
CA GLN A 300 0.95 -8.59 -3.52
C GLN A 300 0.96 -10.13 -3.46
N ALA A 301 -0.17 -10.79 -3.74
CA ALA A 301 -0.26 -12.24 -3.85
C ALA A 301 0.66 -12.76 -4.96
N CYS A 302 0.58 -12.18 -6.17
CA CYS A 302 1.45 -12.53 -7.29
C CYS A 302 2.92 -12.41 -6.93
N THR A 303 3.31 -11.27 -6.34
CA THR A 303 4.70 -11.00 -5.90
C THR A 303 5.20 -12.07 -4.94
N THR A 304 4.41 -12.43 -3.94
CA THR A 304 4.83 -13.37 -2.88
C THR A 304 4.86 -14.82 -3.39
N PHE A 305 3.81 -15.25 -4.11
CA PHE A 305 3.77 -16.60 -4.70
C PHE A 305 4.89 -16.81 -5.72
N VAL A 306 5.11 -15.83 -6.59
CA VAL A 306 6.23 -15.90 -7.55
C VAL A 306 7.55 -15.91 -6.81
N GLY A 307 7.73 -15.07 -5.79
CA GLY A 307 8.94 -15.04 -4.97
C GLY A 307 9.27 -16.40 -4.37
N GLN A 308 8.32 -17.06 -3.70
CA GLN A 308 8.56 -18.40 -3.13
C GLN A 308 8.80 -19.46 -4.20
N ASN A 309 7.98 -19.51 -5.26
CA ASN A 309 8.13 -20.49 -6.31
C ASN A 309 9.42 -20.30 -7.11
N TYR A 310 9.86 -19.06 -7.31
CA TYR A 310 11.16 -18.76 -7.91
C TYR A 310 12.31 -19.24 -7.03
N GLY A 311 12.26 -18.94 -5.72
CA GLY A 311 13.25 -19.45 -4.76
C GLY A 311 13.35 -20.98 -4.76
N ALA A 312 12.23 -21.68 -4.94
CA ALA A 312 12.16 -23.15 -5.01
C ALA A 312 12.50 -23.72 -6.41
N GLY A 313 12.89 -22.89 -7.39
CA GLY A 313 13.15 -23.35 -8.76
C GLY A 313 11.91 -23.72 -9.57
N GLN A 314 10.70 -23.49 -9.07
CA GLN A 314 9.43 -23.92 -9.69
C GLN A 314 8.94 -22.93 -10.75
N ILE A 315 9.72 -22.73 -11.81
CA ILE A 315 9.46 -21.69 -12.84
C ILE A 315 8.12 -21.87 -13.57
N ARG A 316 7.68 -23.11 -13.79
CA ARG A 316 6.36 -23.38 -14.39
C ARG A 316 5.22 -22.88 -13.49
N ARG A 317 5.39 -23.00 -12.17
CA ARG A 317 4.41 -22.47 -11.20
C ARG A 317 4.41 -20.96 -11.17
N CYS A 318 5.56 -20.29 -11.31
CA CYS A 318 5.61 -18.84 -11.44
C CYS A 318 4.74 -18.33 -12.61
N ARG A 319 4.84 -18.95 -13.79
CA ARG A 319 3.99 -18.60 -14.94
C ARG A 319 2.50 -18.85 -14.66
N LYS A 320 2.20 -20.00 -14.07
CA LYS A 320 0.81 -20.34 -13.72
C LYS A 320 0.23 -19.34 -12.73
N THR A 321 1.03 -18.88 -11.77
CA THR A 321 0.65 -17.84 -10.81
C THR A 321 0.27 -16.54 -11.52
N LEU A 322 1.07 -16.08 -12.51
CA LEU A 322 0.74 -14.87 -13.28
C LEU A 322 -0.63 -14.96 -13.92
N TYR A 323 -0.89 -16.03 -14.68
CA TYR A 323 -2.18 -16.20 -15.38
C TYR A 323 -3.36 -16.31 -14.42
N LEU A 324 -3.21 -17.06 -13.33
CA LEU A 324 -4.27 -17.21 -12.34
C LEU A 324 -4.52 -15.89 -11.58
N CYS A 325 -3.48 -15.14 -11.22
CA CYS A 325 -3.66 -13.83 -10.64
C CYS A 325 -4.41 -12.86 -11.56
N LEU A 326 -4.08 -12.85 -12.87
CA LEU A 326 -4.79 -12.02 -13.83
C LEU A 326 -6.29 -12.39 -13.94
N ILE A 327 -6.60 -13.69 -13.95
CA ILE A 327 -7.99 -14.16 -14.06
C ILE A 327 -8.76 -13.88 -12.78
N GLU A 328 -8.21 -14.24 -11.63
CA GLU A 328 -8.89 -14.10 -10.34
C GLU A 328 -9.04 -12.64 -9.92
N ASP A 329 -8.04 -11.81 -10.21
CA ASP A 329 -8.13 -10.36 -10.01
C ASP A 329 -9.19 -9.75 -10.94
N ALA A 330 -9.24 -10.16 -12.22
CA ALA A 330 -10.27 -9.70 -13.15
C ALA A 330 -11.69 -10.08 -12.67
N VAL A 331 -11.87 -11.26 -12.10
CA VAL A 331 -13.16 -11.69 -11.53
C VAL A 331 -13.49 -10.88 -10.27
N SER A 332 -12.54 -10.74 -9.35
CA SER A 332 -12.75 -10.05 -8.07
C SER A 332 -12.96 -8.55 -8.27
N LEU A 333 -12.12 -7.92 -9.10
CA LEU A 333 -12.25 -6.51 -9.46
C LEU A 333 -13.54 -6.26 -10.26
N GLY A 334 -13.85 -7.13 -11.23
CA GLY A 334 -15.08 -7.05 -12.00
C GLY A 334 -16.34 -7.14 -11.14
N ALA A 335 -16.36 -8.05 -10.16
CA ALA A 335 -17.44 -8.16 -9.19
C ALA A 335 -17.55 -6.89 -8.32
N THR A 336 -16.42 -6.35 -7.86
CA THR A 336 -16.37 -5.11 -7.07
C THR A 336 -16.87 -3.92 -7.89
N ILE A 337 -16.41 -3.77 -9.13
CA ILE A 337 -16.85 -2.70 -10.04
C ILE A 337 -18.35 -2.82 -10.33
N ALA A 338 -18.85 -4.03 -10.63
CA ALA A 338 -20.27 -4.25 -10.86
C ALA A 338 -21.12 -3.85 -9.63
N LEU A 339 -20.70 -4.26 -8.43
CA LEU A 339 -21.37 -3.89 -7.19
C LEU A 339 -21.38 -2.37 -7.01
N VAL A 340 -20.22 -1.72 -7.17
CA VAL A 340 -20.11 -0.26 -7.00
C VAL A 340 -20.91 0.48 -8.07
N LEU A 341 -20.92 0.05 -9.33
CA LEU A 341 -21.72 0.73 -10.36
C LEU A 341 -23.23 0.53 -10.14
N LEU A 342 -23.68 -0.62 -9.64
CA LEU A 342 -25.07 -0.85 -9.29
C LEU A 342 -25.54 0.01 -8.12
N THR A 343 -24.70 0.21 -7.11
CA THR A 343 -25.01 0.98 -5.90
C THR A 343 -24.42 2.40 -5.90
N GLY A 344 -23.68 2.79 -6.93
CA GLY A 344 -22.79 3.94 -6.92
C GLY A 344 -23.49 5.28 -6.68
N ARG A 345 -24.70 5.48 -7.23
CA ARG A 345 -25.48 6.69 -6.94
C ARG A 345 -25.86 6.78 -5.46
N PHE A 346 -26.25 5.66 -4.86
CA PHE A 346 -26.55 5.58 -3.43
C PHE A 346 -25.27 5.81 -2.60
N LEU A 347 -24.16 5.17 -2.93
CA LEU A 347 -22.90 5.36 -2.23
C LEU A 347 -22.41 6.82 -2.31
N LEU A 348 -22.53 7.47 -3.46
CA LEU A 348 -22.19 8.88 -3.63
C LEU A 348 -23.12 9.80 -2.81
N SER A 349 -24.42 9.47 -2.73
CA SER A 349 -25.37 10.26 -1.95
C SER A 349 -25.11 10.23 -0.44
N ILE A 350 -24.38 9.23 0.06
CA ILE A 350 -23.93 9.19 1.47
C ILE A 350 -22.93 10.34 1.75
N PHE A 351 -22.13 10.70 0.75
CA PHE A 351 -21.14 11.78 0.88
C PHE A 351 -21.75 13.16 0.57
N ASN A 352 -22.66 13.23 -0.41
CA ASN A 352 -23.29 14.49 -0.80
C ASN A 352 -24.62 14.23 -1.52
N ASN A 353 -25.68 14.86 -1.04
CA ASN A 353 -27.04 14.72 -1.58
C ASN A 353 -27.35 15.60 -2.80
N ASP A 354 -26.41 16.46 -3.24
CA ASP A 354 -26.61 17.30 -4.42
C ASP A 354 -26.65 16.41 -5.69
N PRO A 355 -27.75 16.45 -6.47
CA PRO A 355 -27.90 15.64 -7.67
C PRO A 355 -26.80 15.86 -8.70
N GLN A 356 -26.24 17.08 -8.81
CA GLN A 356 -25.16 17.39 -9.73
C GLN A 356 -23.84 16.72 -9.28
N VAL A 357 -23.55 16.75 -7.97
CA VAL A 357 -22.40 16.08 -7.38
C VAL A 357 -22.47 14.58 -7.60
N VAL A 358 -23.65 13.99 -7.35
CA VAL A 358 -23.87 12.54 -7.55
C VAL A 358 -23.72 12.14 -9.02
N ALA A 359 -24.26 12.95 -9.96
CA ALA A 359 -24.15 12.68 -11.39
C ALA A 359 -22.72 12.72 -11.88
N LEU A 360 -21.97 13.77 -11.56
CA LEU A 360 -20.57 13.94 -11.95
C LEU A 360 -19.66 12.89 -11.30
N GLY A 361 -19.89 12.58 -10.03
CA GLY A 361 -19.16 11.52 -9.31
C GLY A 361 -19.38 10.14 -9.94
N TYR A 362 -20.63 9.87 -10.36
CA TYR A 362 -20.95 8.61 -11.02
C TYR A 362 -20.32 8.49 -12.42
N ASP A 363 -20.29 9.59 -13.19
CA ASP A 363 -19.60 9.62 -14.48
C ASP A 363 -18.08 9.39 -14.32
N ARG A 364 -17.48 10.00 -13.30
CA ARG A 364 -16.09 9.73 -12.93
C ARG A 364 -15.87 8.24 -12.64
N LEU A 365 -16.69 7.62 -11.78
CA LEU A 365 -16.57 6.20 -11.45
C LEU A 365 -16.60 5.31 -12.70
N LYS A 366 -17.50 5.58 -13.66
CA LYS A 366 -17.58 4.81 -14.92
C LYS A 366 -16.28 4.87 -15.72
N ILE A 367 -15.71 6.06 -15.88
CA ILE A 367 -14.48 6.24 -16.69
C ILE A 367 -13.28 5.60 -15.99
N VAL A 368 -13.13 5.82 -14.69
CA VAL A 368 -11.99 5.31 -13.93
C VAL A 368 -12.05 3.79 -13.82
N PHE A 369 -13.22 3.21 -13.57
CA PHE A 369 -13.37 1.76 -13.47
C PHE A 369 -13.16 1.05 -14.81
N PHE A 370 -13.56 1.67 -15.93
CA PHE A 370 -13.15 1.17 -17.24
C PHE A 370 -11.62 1.13 -17.38
N ALA A 371 -10.95 2.17 -16.91
CA ALA A 371 -9.50 2.25 -16.96
C ALA A 371 -8.80 1.24 -16.02
N TYR A 372 -9.47 0.78 -14.95
CA TYR A 372 -8.92 -0.21 -14.01
C TYR A 372 -8.64 -1.57 -14.63
N ILE A 373 -9.25 -1.92 -15.78
CA ILE A 373 -8.90 -3.11 -16.56
C ILE A 373 -7.41 -3.07 -16.95
N PHE A 374 -6.91 -1.90 -17.37
CA PHE A 374 -5.50 -1.71 -17.69
C PHE A 374 -4.62 -1.65 -16.44
N SER A 375 -5.17 -1.08 -15.35
CA SER A 375 -4.48 -1.05 -14.06
C SER A 375 -4.19 -2.45 -13.53
N LEU A 376 -5.17 -3.33 -13.55
CA LEU A 376 -5.04 -4.74 -13.20
C LEU A 376 -3.90 -5.42 -13.98
N LEU A 377 -3.84 -5.20 -15.28
CA LEU A 377 -2.82 -5.81 -16.13
C LEU A 377 -1.41 -5.39 -15.73
N TYR A 378 -1.15 -4.06 -15.61
CA TYR A 378 0.20 -3.62 -15.28
C TYR A 378 0.57 -3.91 -13.81
N GLU A 379 -0.37 -3.87 -12.88
CA GLU A 379 -0.10 -4.16 -11.47
C GLU A 379 0.29 -5.62 -11.26
N VAL A 380 -0.48 -6.57 -11.77
CA VAL A 380 -0.17 -8.00 -11.64
C VAL A 380 1.13 -8.36 -12.38
N MET A 381 1.36 -7.82 -13.59
CA MET A 381 2.62 -8.03 -14.32
C MET A 381 3.82 -7.41 -13.58
N SER A 382 3.65 -6.25 -12.95
CA SER A 382 4.67 -5.64 -12.10
C SER A 382 4.97 -6.50 -10.87
N GLY A 383 3.95 -7.03 -10.21
CA GLY A 383 4.07 -7.97 -9.11
C GLY A 383 4.84 -9.24 -9.51
N TYR A 384 4.54 -9.76 -10.69
CA TYR A 384 5.27 -10.89 -11.25
C TYR A 384 6.76 -10.60 -11.43
N LEU A 385 7.12 -9.46 -12.03
CA LEU A 385 8.52 -9.06 -12.19
C LEU A 385 9.22 -8.85 -10.85
N ARG A 386 8.54 -8.22 -9.88
CA ARG A 386 9.06 -8.01 -8.51
C ARG A 386 9.34 -9.33 -7.80
N GLY A 387 8.51 -10.36 -7.99
CA GLY A 387 8.73 -11.70 -7.44
C GLY A 387 10.05 -12.34 -7.88
N PHE A 388 10.53 -12.02 -9.07
CA PHE A 388 11.88 -12.38 -9.55
C PHE A 388 12.99 -11.42 -9.09
N GLY A 389 12.68 -10.41 -8.27
CA GLY A 389 13.62 -9.39 -7.83
C GLY A 389 13.84 -8.24 -8.84
N ILE A 390 13.06 -8.19 -9.92
CA ILE A 390 13.12 -7.13 -10.95
C ILE A 390 12.11 -6.04 -10.55
N SER A 391 12.54 -5.05 -9.76
CA SER A 391 11.67 -3.99 -9.23
C SER A 391 11.86 -2.65 -9.93
N LEU A 392 13.08 -2.32 -10.33
CA LEU A 392 13.39 -1.01 -10.92
C LEU A 392 12.64 -0.78 -12.24
N VAL A 393 12.56 -1.80 -13.09
CA VAL A 393 11.93 -1.68 -14.41
C VAL A 393 10.43 -1.39 -14.31
N PRO A 394 9.61 -2.19 -13.59
CA PRO A 394 8.20 -1.87 -13.43
C PRO A 394 7.99 -0.53 -12.72
N ALA A 395 8.83 -0.17 -11.72
CA ALA A 395 8.72 1.11 -11.04
C ALA A 395 8.96 2.30 -11.98
N ALA A 396 10.02 2.26 -12.79
CA ALA A 396 10.35 3.32 -13.73
C ALA A 396 9.28 3.44 -14.83
N LEU A 397 8.85 2.33 -15.42
CA LEU A 397 7.82 2.34 -16.47
C LEU A 397 6.46 2.81 -15.96
N THR A 398 6.11 2.45 -14.73
CA THR A 398 4.87 2.93 -14.10
C THR A 398 4.95 4.42 -13.77
N ALA A 399 6.10 4.91 -13.27
CA ALA A 399 6.30 6.33 -13.03
C ALA A 399 6.19 7.15 -14.34
N LEU A 400 6.80 6.68 -15.42
CA LEU A 400 6.70 7.33 -16.73
C LEU A 400 5.27 7.25 -17.30
N GLY A 401 4.68 6.07 -17.29
CA GLY A 401 3.38 5.83 -17.92
C GLY A 401 2.23 6.45 -17.15
N VAL A 402 2.12 6.18 -15.85
CA VAL A 402 1.01 6.72 -15.06
C VAL A 402 1.25 8.20 -14.76
N CYS A 403 2.38 8.54 -14.15
CA CYS A 403 2.60 9.90 -13.67
C CYS A 403 3.03 10.84 -14.81
N GLY A 404 4.01 10.43 -15.63
CA GLY A 404 4.51 11.26 -16.74
C GLY A 404 3.42 11.62 -17.74
N ILE A 405 2.64 10.63 -18.19
CA ILE A 405 1.55 10.87 -19.15
C ILE A 405 0.47 11.75 -18.52
N ARG A 406 0.07 11.51 -17.26
CA ARG A 406 -0.98 12.31 -16.60
C ARG A 406 -0.54 13.76 -16.40
N ILE A 407 0.69 13.99 -15.96
CA ILE A 407 1.23 15.35 -15.79
C ILE A 407 1.29 16.07 -17.15
N ALA A 408 1.80 15.39 -18.18
CA ALA A 408 1.81 15.95 -19.54
C ALA A 408 0.40 16.24 -20.05
N TRP A 409 -0.57 15.35 -19.80
CA TRP A 409 -1.97 15.54 -20.19
C TRP A 409 -2.60 16.76 -19.51
N ILE A 410 -2.38 16.94 -18.21
CA ILE A 410 -2.87 18.09 -17.46
C ILE A 410 -2.22 19.38 -17.94
N HIS A 411 -0.95 19.34 -18.36
CA HIS A 411 -0.24 20.54 -18.82
C HIS A 411 -0.58 20.93 -20.26
N PHE A 412 -0.74 19.96 -21.17
CA PHE A 412 -0.89 20.25 -22.61
C PHE A 412 -2.32 20.10 -23.14
N VAL A 413 -3.10 19.14 -22.61
CA VAL A 413 -4.45 18.83 -23.14
C VAL A 413 -5.55 19.52 -22.33
N PHE A 414 -5.45 19.49 -21.00
CA PHE A 414 -6.47 20.06 -20.11
C PHE A 414 -6.70 21.57 -20.35
N PRO A 415 -5.70 22.44 -20.60
CA PRO A 415 -5.96 23.88 -20.86
C PRO A 415 -6.78 24.14 -22.12
N GLN A 416 -6.77 23.24 -23.09
CA GLN A 416 -7.53 23.37 -24.33
C GLN A 416 -9.04 23.09 -24.13
N HIS A 417 -9.35 22.15 -23.22
CA HIS A 417 -10.70 21.71 -22.87
C HIS A 417 -10.81 21.46 -21.36
N PRO A 418 -10.99 22.53 -20.54
CA PRO A 418 -10.96 22.42 -19.10
C PRO A 418 -12.27 21.82 -18.55
N THR A 419 -12.42 20.51 -18.65
CA THR A 419 -13.57 19.75 -18.17
C THR A 419 -13.12 18.57 -17.30
N LEU A 420 -14.02 18.10 -16.41
CA LEU A 420 -13.78 16.90 -15.62
C LEU A 420 -13.54 15.69 -16.53
N GLN A 421 -14.28 15.58 -17.63
CA GLN A 421 -14.11 14.47 -18.58
C GLN A 421 -12.71 14.45 -19.20
N THR A 422 -12.15 15.62 -19.56
CA THR A 422 -10.77 15.73 -20.06
C THR A 422 -9.77 15.21 -19.04
N ILE A 423 -9.92 15.57 -17.75
CA ILE A 423 -9.05 15.05 -16.69
C ILE A 423 -9.21 13.54 -16.57
N MET A 424 -10.45 13.04 -16.55
CA MET A 424 -10.71 11.60 -16.38
C MET A 424 -10.22 10.77 -17.56
N THR A 425 -10.23 11.29 -18.78
CA THR A 425 -9.69 10.61 -19.97
C THR A 425 -8.18 10.35 -19.86
N SER A 426 -7.46 11.10 -19.03
CA SER A 426 -6.05 10.82 -18.75
C SER A 426 -5.82 9.43 -18.10
N TYR A 427 -6.83 8.90 -17.37
CA TYR A 427 -6.73 7.60 -16.71
C TYR A 427 -6.63 6.44 -17.72
N PRO A 428 -7.61 6.21 -18.62
CA PRO A 428 -7.50 5.13 -19.60
C PRO A 428 -6.26 5.27 -20.49
N VAL A 429 -5.88 6.51 -20.88
CA VAL A 429 -4.70 6.72 -21.73
C VAL A 429 -3.40 6.35 -20.98
N SER A 430 -3.22 6.86 -19.77
CA SER A 430 -2.00 6.59 -18.98
C SER A 430 -1.89 5.13 -18.57
N LEU A 431 -3.00 4.53 -18.13
CA LEU A 431 -3.01 3.14 -17.65
C LEU A 431 -2.83 2.13 -18.79
N SER A 432 -3.45 2.37 -19.95
CA SER A 432 -3.25 1.49 -21.13
C SER A 432 -1.82 1.57 -21.67
N ALA A 433 -1.25 2.78 -21.76
CA ALA A 433 0.14 2.96 -22.15
C ALA A 433 1.10 2.25 -21.16
N THR A 434 0.85 2.38 -19.85
CA THR A 434 1.63 1.69 -18.83
C THR A 434 1.52 0.18 -18.95
N ALA A 435 0.32 -0.34 -19.13
CA ALA A 435 0.09 -1.78 -19.32
C ALA A 435 0.86 -2.32 -20.54
N LEU A 436 0.85 -1.57 -21.65
CA LEU A 436 1.61 -1.93 -22.83
C LEU A 436 3.12 -1.91 -22.58
N MET A 437 3.65 -0.87 -21.94
CA MET A 437 5.08 -0.76 -21.61
C MET A 437 5.54 -1.91 -20.69
N ILE A 438 4.77 -2.24 -19.66
CA ILE A 438 5.09 -3.35 -18.76
C ILE A 438 4.98 -4.68 -19.48
N PHE A 439 3.99 -4.87 -20.37
CA PHE A 439 3.86 -6.07 -21.19
C PHE A 439 5.06 -6.25 -22.11
N ILE A 440 5.52 -5.20 -22.78
CA ILE A 440 6.74 -5.22 -23.62
C ILE A 440 7.95 -5.57 -22.76
N ALA A 441 8.11 -4.96 -21.58
CA ALA A 441 9.17 -5.28 -20.66
C ALA A 441 9.13 -6.75 -20.23
N LEU A 442 7.95 -7.31 -19.95
CA LEU A 442 7.78 -8.72 -19.61
C LEU A 442 8.22 -9.64 -20.75
N LEU A 443 7.92 -9.27 -22.01
CA LEU A 443 8.35 -10.03 -23.21
C LEU A 443 9.87 -9.92 -23.43
N CYS A 444 10.49 -8.78 -23.14
CA CYS A 444 11.93 -8.57 -23.27
C CYS A 444 12.73 -9.29 -22.18
N TYR A 445 12.31 -9.17 -20.94
CA TYR A 445 13.01 -9.78 -19.81
C TYR A 445 12.83 -11.30 -19.77
N ARG A 446 11.66 -11.81 -20.12
CA ARG A 446 11.32 -13.26 -20.13
C ARG A 446 11.89 -14.01 -18.91
N PRO A 447 11.67 -13.54 -17.66
CA PRO A 447 12.40 -14.05 -16.49
C PRO A 447 12.24 -15.56 -16.35
N ALA A 448 11.06 -16.08 -16.58
CA ALA A 448 10.81 -17.52 -16.53
C ALA A 448 11.54 -18.35 -17.60
N ARG A 449 11.87 -17.79 -18.77
CA ARG A 449 12.62 -18.51 -19.81
C ARG A 449 14.13 -18.49 -19.54
N LYS A 450 14.66 -17.36 -19.10
CA LYS A 450 16.09 -17.21 -18.77
C LYS A 450 16.49 -18.17 -17.65
N HIS A 451 15.68 -18.28 -16.60
CA HIS A 451 15.97 -19.17 -15.49
C HIS A 451 15.75 -20.66 -15.82
N ALA A 452 14.74 -20.99 -16.64
CA ALA A 452 14.57 -22.36 -17.13
C ALA A 452 15.69 -22.83 -18.07
N ALA A 453 16.40 -21.92 -18.73
CA ALA A 453 17.59 -22.23 -19.51
C ALA A 453 18.81 -22.52 -18.60
N MET A 454 18.98 -21.77 -17.52
CA MET A 454 20.05 -22.01 -16.55
C MET A 454 19.91 -23.35 -15.80
N GLU A 455 18.69 -23.84 -15.59
CA GLU A 455 18.42 -25.17 -14.99
C GLU A 455 18.79 -26.34 -15.95
N ARG A 456 18.90 -26.08 -17.26
CA ARG A 456 19.24 -27.10 -18.27
C ARG A 456 20.73 -27.18 -18.60
N GLU A 457 21.52 -26.17 -18.21
CA GLU A 457 22.96 -26.25 -18.31
C GLU A 457 23.48 -27.14 -17.16
N PRO A 458 24.09 -28.33 -17.44
CA PRO A 458 24.70 -29.14 -16.42
C PRO A 458 25.80 -28.33 -15.74
N ALA A 459 25.85 -28.41 -14.40
CA ALA A 459 26.94 -27.82 -13.63
C ALA A 459 28.26 -28.19 -14.28
N PRO A 460 29.21 -27.24 -14.49
CA PRO A 460 30.50 -27.57 -15.06
C PRO A 460 31.12 -28.68 -14.22
N ALA A 461 31.39 -29.81 -14.90
CA ALA A 461 32.04 -30.96 -14.28
C ALA A 461 33.30 -30.47 -13.60
N GLY A 462 33.35 -30.65 -12.28
CA GLY A 462 34.42 -30.14 -11.44
C GLY A 462 35.78 -30.56 -11.99
N LYS A 463 36.68 -29.58 -12.11
CA LYS A 463 38.13 -29.80 -12.14
C LYS A 463 38.65 -29.64 -10.73
#